data_841bbf754c5cf0d48756a9147ed06bba
#
_entry.id   841bbf754c5cf0d48756a9147ed06bba
#
_cell.length_a   1.000
_cell.length_b   1.000
_cell.length_c   1.000
_cell.angle_alpha   90.00
_cell.angle_beta   90.00
_cell.angle_gamma   90.00
#
_symmetry.space_group_name_H-M   'P 1'
#
loop_
_entity.id
_entity.type
_entity.pdbx_description
1 polymer ?
#
loop_
_entity_poly.entity_id
_entity_poly.type
_entity_poly.pdbx_seq_one_letter_code
_entity_poly.pdbx_strand_id
1 'polypeptide(L)'
;MKREHILVIRFSAMGDVAMMVPVIYSLAHQYPDIRITVLSRAFARPFFEDLAPNVGFMVADLKNEYKGIKGLNALYRRLAAKQFTAVADLHSVLRSEYLRMRFNLGRYRVAHINKHRKGRRRITSPTHKQLVQQPTSFQNYVDVFAKLGYPVEVQFKSIFPEGGGNLNMLPKELCVKKSFEQWIGVAPFAAHEGKTYPPRLMHQVIEQLMEKYPKARILLFGRGPQEDQYFTEWCEQRAACVYVGKLLESMHQELILMSHLDVMISMDSSNMHMASLTNTPVVSVWGATHPYAGFMGWGQAEENAVQIPLDCRPCSIFGQKPCLRGDYACMRNIAPETIVEKVVKIIDKR
;
A
#
# COMPACT_ATOMS: atom_id res chain seq x y z
N MET A 1 1.58 -23.23 -30.22
CA MET A 1 2.59 -22.34 -29.62
C MET A 1 2.61 -22.54 -28.09
N LYS A 2 3.77 -22.50 -27.45
CA LYS A 2 3.86 -22.63 -25.98
C LYS A 2 3.27 -21.36 -25.36
N ARG A 3 2.25 -21.51 -24.50
CA ARG A 3 1.60 -20.35 -23.86
C ARG A 3 2.62 -19.60 -22.99
N GLU A 4 2.73 -18.29 -23.14
CA GLU A 4 3.64 -17.45 -22.34
C GLU A 4 3.23 -17.46 -20.86
N HIS A 5 4.21 -17.60 -19.95
CA HIS A 5 3.97 -17.68 -18.53
C HIS A 5 4.99 -16.83 -17.77
N ILE A 6 4.54 -15.75 -17.15
CA ILE A 6 5.39 -14.79 -16.42
C ILE A 6 5.36 -15.09 -14.94
N LEU A 7 6.54 -15.22 -14.31
CA LEU A 7 6.71 -15.24 -12.87
C LEU A 7 7.00 -13.80 -12.38
N VAL A 8 6.20 -13.30 -11.45
CA VAL A 8 6.38 -11.99 -10.82
C VAL A 8 6.79 -12.17 -9.38
N ILE A 9 7.92 -11.63 -8.96
CA ILE A 9 8.50 -11.86 -7.62
C ILE A 9 8.51 -10.58 -6.81
N ARG A 10 7.77 -10.57 -5.66
CA ARG A 10 7.91 -9.56 -4.61
C ARG A 10 7.41 -10.08 -3.26
N PHE A 11 8.25 -10.04 -2.22
CA PHE A 11 7.96 -10.65 -0.92
C PHE A 11 7.52 -9.64 0.15
N SER A 12 7.82 -8.34 -0.03
CA SER A 12 7.56 -7.26 0.93
C SER A 12 7.86 -5.87 0.32
N ALA A 13 7.56 -4.71 0.96
CA ALA A 13 6.65 -4.65 2.08
C ALA A 13 5.19 -4.69 1.61
N MET A 14 4.21 -4.68 2.54
CA MET A 14 2.79 -4.78 2.19
C MET A 14 2.35 -3.69 1.21
N GLY A 15 2.66 -2.44 1.48
CA GLY A 15 2.33 -1.32 0.58
C GLY A 15 2.97 -1.45 -0.80
N ASP A 16 4.24 -1.87 -0.87
CA ASP A 16 4.89 -2.11 -2.17
C ASP A 16 4.25 -3.27 -2.95
N VAL A 17 3.74 -4.30 -2.26
CA VAL A 17 3.02 -5.40 -2.90
C VAL A 17 1.65 -4.92 -3.39
N ALA A 18 0.95 -4.12 -2.60
CA ALA A 18 -0.31 -3.48 -3.01
C ALA A 18 -0.12 -2.63 -4.27
N MET A 19 0.97 -1.84 -4.36
CA MET A 19 1.29 -1.05 -5.56
C MET A 19 1.54 -1.88 -6.83
N MET A 20 1.74 -3.21 -6.74
CA MET A 20 1.81 -4.05 -7.94
C MET A 20 0.45 -4.28 -8.59
N VAL A 21 -0.62 -4.22 -7.82
CA VAL A 21 -1.98 -4.63 -8.26
C VAL A 21 -2.44 -3.88 -9.50
N PRO A 22 -2.40 -2.53 -9.57
CA PRO A 22 -2.80 -1.81 -10.78
C PRO A 22 -2.04 -2.24 -12.03
N VAL A 23 -0.75 -2.50 -11.88
CA VAL A 23 0.12 -2.90 -13.01
C VAL A 23 -0.15 -4.35 -13.43
N ILE A 24 -0.31 -5.28 -12.47
CA ILE A 24 -0.62 -6.69 -12.77
C ILE A 24 -2.01 -6.83 -13.38
N TYR A 25 -3.01 -6.09 -12.86
CA TYR A 25 -4.35 -6.03 -13.42
C TYR A 25 -4.31 -5.59 -14.89
N SER A 26 -3.64 -4.47 -15.17
CA SER A 26 -3.55 -3.92 -16.52
C SER A 26 -2.77 -4.84 -17.47
N LEU A 27 -1.66 -5.44 -17.00
CA LEU A 27 -0.92 -6.45 -17.76
C LEU A 27 -1.81 -7.64 -18.12
N ALA A 28 -2.60 -8.14 -17.17
CA ALA A 28 -3.45 -9.29 -17.36
C ALA A 28 -4.56 -9.04 -18.41
N HIS A 29 -5.12 -7.82 -18.42
CA HIS A 29 -6.18 -7.43 -19.36
C HIS A 29 -5.64 -7.09 -20.76
N GLN A 30 -4.46 -6.47 -20.85
CA GLN A 30 -3.83 -6.15 -22.15
C GLN A 30 -3.24 -7.39 -22.83
N TYR A 31 -2.89 -8.41 -22.06
CA TYR A 31 -2.32 -9.66 -22.57
C TYR A 31 -3.10 -10.88 -22.04
N PRO A 32 -4.36 -11.09 -22.47
CA PRO A 32 -5.22 -12.14 -21.90
C PRO A 32 -4.71 -13.58 -22.16
N ASP A 33 -3.90 -13.76 -23.19
CA ASP A 33 -3.34 -15.07 -23.56
C ASP A 33 -2.12 -15.48 -22.72
N ILE A 34 -1.50 -14.54 -22.00
CA ILE A 34 -0.39 -14.87 -21.11
C ILE A 34 -0.90 -15.36 -19.75
N ARG A 35 -0.14 -16.24 -19.13
CA ARG A 35 -0.37 -16.62 -17.72
C ARG A 35 0.58 -15.84 -16.83
N ILE A 36 0.07 -15.33 -15.72
CA ILE A 36 0.85 -14.58 -14.73
C ILE A 36 0.80 -15.33 -13.41
N THR A 37 1.94 -15.58 -12.78
CA THR A 37 1.99 -16.12 -11.41
C THR A 37 2.73 -15.13 -10.52
N VAL A 38 2.03 -14.60 -9.53
CA VAL A 38 2.63 -13.73 -8.51
C VAL A 38 3.16 -14.60 -7.37
N LEU A 39 4.46 -14.50 -7.09
CA LEU A 39 5.15 -15.15 -5.99
C LEU A 39 5.37 -14.15 -4.87
N SER A 40 4.66 -14.34 -3.76
CA SER A 40 4.77 -13.47 -2.58
C SER A 40 4.55 -14.24 -1.29
N ARG A 41 4.54 -13.54 -0.16
CA ARG A 41 4.18 -14.12 1.15
C ARG A 41 2.67 -14.26 1.27
N ALA A 42 2.20 -15.11 2.19
CA ALA A 42 0.78 -15.45 2.35
C ALA A 42 -0.14 -14.24 2.51
N PHE A 43 0.29 -13.19 3.23
CA PHE A 43 -0.50 -11.98 3.44
C PHE A 43 -0.97 -11.31 2.14
N ALA A 44 -0.22 -11.48 1.05
CA ALA A 44 -0.49 -10.81 -0.23
C ALA A 44 -1.58 -11.49 -1.07
N ARG A 45 -2.03 -12.69 -0.68
CA ARG A 45 -3.03 -13.46 -1.43
C ARG A 45 -4.30 -12.67 -1.76
N PRO A 46 -4.91 -11.92 -0.83
CA PRO A 46 -6.15 -11.17 -1.09
C PRO A 46 -6.01 -10.06 -2.15
N PHE A 47 -4.80 -9.64 -2.48
CA PHE A 47 -4.58 -8.63 -3.53
C PHE A 47 -4.62 -9.20 -4.95
N PHE A 48 -4.40 -10.52 -5.11
CA PHE A 48 -4.23 -11.15 -6.43
C PHE A 48 -5.19 -12.30 -6.68
N GLU A 49 -5.83 -12.83 -5.64
CA GLU A 49 -6.89 -13.83 -5.77
C GLU A 49 -8.08 -13.14 -6.45
N ASP A 50 -8.56 -13.72 -7.53
CA ASP A 50 -9.65 -13.17 -8.35
C ASP A 50 -9.36 -11.83 -9.07
N LEU A 51 -8.09 -11.39 -9.13
CA LEU A 51 -7.73 -10.14 -9.80
C LEU A 51 -7.99 -10.19 -11.33
N ALA A 52 -7.69 -11.30 -11.97
CA ALA A 52 -8.03 -11.60 -13.34
C ALA A 52 -7.92 -13.13 -13.62
N PRO A 53 -8.63 -13.69 -14.64
CA PRO A 53 -8.66 -15.13 -14.91
C PRO A 53 -7.29 -15.76 -15.22
N ASN A 54 -6.35 -14.96 -15.74
CA ASN A 54 -5.01 -15.39 -16.12
C ASN A 54 -3.94 -15.06 -15.05
N VAL A 55 -4.35 -14.55 -13.88
CA VAL A 55 -3.48 -14.27 -12.71
C VAL A 55 -3.63 -15.37 -11.69
N GLY A 56 -2.51 -15.97 -11.30
CA GLY A 56 -2.45 -16.93 -10.19
C GLY A 56 -1.51 -16.46 -9.09
N PHE A 57 -1.71 -16.96 -7.87
CA PHE A 57 -0.91 -16.61 -6.72
C PHE A 57 -0.17 -17.84 -6.16
N MET A 58 1.10 -17.67 -5.79
CA MET A 58 1.90 -18.69 -5.15
C MET A 58 2.55 -18.15 -3.87
N VAL A 59 2.36 -18.86 -2.77
CA VAL A 59 2.96 -18.50 -1.48
C VAL A 59 4.42 -18.94 -1.43
N ALA A 60 5.29 -18.03 -0.97
CA ALA A 60 6.66 -18.31 -0.58
C ALA A 60 6.81 -18.18 0.94
N ASP A 61 6.84 -19.29 1.66
CA ASP A 61 7.15 -19.31 3.08
C ASP A 61 8.66 -19.22 3.31
N LEU A 62 9.16 -17.99 3.31
CA LEU A 62 10.58 -17.69 3.46
C LEU A 62 11.11 -17.80 4.90
N LYS A 63 10.22 -18.03 5.87
CA LYS A 63 10.60 -18.19 7.27
C LYS A 63 10.82 -19.63 7.66
N ASN A 64 10.07 -20.55 7.03
CA ASN A 64 10.09 -21.97 7.33
C ASN A 64 10.53 -22.81 6.11
N GLU A 65 9.63 -23.12 5.17
CA GLU A 65 9.85 -24.05 4.04
C GLU A 65 11.03 -23.61 3.14
N TYR A 66 11.14 -22.29 2.85
CA TYR A 66 12.18 -21.76 1.96
C TYR A 66 13.24 -20.92 2.68
N LYS A 67 13.54 -21.28 3.93
CA LYS A 67 14.57 -20.61 4.74
C LYS A 67 15.99 -20.91 4.24
N GLY A 68 16.81 -19.87 4.14
CA GLY A 68 18.23 -19.97 3.75
C GLY A 68 18.44 -20.41 2.30
N ILE A 69 19.69 -20.67 1.92
CA ILE A 69 20.07 -21.03 0.54
C ILE A 69 19.47 -22.38 0.11
N LYS A 70 19.45 -23.37 1.01
CA LYS A 70 18.84 -24.68 0.72
C LYS A 70 17.35 -24.55 0.40
N GLY A 71 16.61 -23.75 1.20
CA GLY A 71 15.20 -23.47 0.98
C GLY A 71 14.96 -22.71 -0.33
N LEU A 72 15.78 -21.69 -0.62
CA LEU A 72 15.69 -20.96 -1.90
C LEU A 72 15.99 -21.85 -3.12
N ASN A 73 16.89 -22.84 -2.99
CA ASN A 73 17.11 -23.83 -4.04
C ASN A 73 15.89 -24.75 -4.23
N ALA A 74 15.23 -25.14 -3.16
CA ALA A 74 13.98 -25.94 -3.24
C ALA A 74 12.88 -25.11 -3.92
N LEU A 75 12.72 -23.83 -3.54
CA LEU A 75 11.79 -22.91 -4.18
C LEU A 75 12.09 -22.77 -5.67
N TYR A 76 13.37 -22.55 -6.04
CA TYR A 76 13.76 -22.45 -7.46
C TYR A 76 13.37 -23.71 -8.25
N ARG A 77 13.65 -24.93 -7.74
CA ARG A 77 13.28 -26.19 -8.42
C ARG A 77 11.76 -26.27 -8.63
N ARG A 78 10.98 -25.94 -7.61
CA ARG A 78 9.51 -25.91 -7.67
C ARG A 78 9.00 -24.90 -8.71
N LEU A 79 9.65 -23.75 -8.80
CA LEU A 79 9.31 -22.70 -9.79
C LEU A 79 9.71 -23.14 -11.20
N ALA A 80 10.91 -23.68 -11.40
CA ALA A 80 11.39 -24.15 -12.69
C ALA A 80 10.50 -25.24 -13.30
N ALA A 81 9.94 -26.13 -12.46
CA ALA A 81 8.98 -27.15 -12.88
C ALA A 81 7.67 -26.58 -13.48
N LYS A 82 7.34 -25.28 -13.20
CA LYS A 82 6.13 -24.62 -13.74
C LYS A 82 6.32 -24.05 -15.14
N GLN A 83 7.49 -24.20 -15.74
CA GLN A 83 7.80 -23.83 -17.11
C GLN A 83 7.52 -22.36 -17.43
N PHE A 84 7.94 -21.44 -16.58
CA PHE A 84 7.88 -20.00 -16.86
C PHE A 84 8.69 -19.67 -18.14
N THR A 85 8.26 -18.65 -18.88
CA THR A 85 8.96 -18.13 -20.06
C THR A 85 9.69 -16.82 -19.75
N ALA A 86 9.23 -16.09 -18.73
CA ALA A 86 9.83 -14.84 -18.28
C ALA A 86 9.74 -14.68 -16.75
N VAL A 87 10.67 -13.91 -16.18
CA VAL A 87 10.73 -13.62 -14.73
C VAL A 87 10.88 -12.13 -14.51
N ALA A 88 9.92 -11.53 -13.82
CA ALA A 88 9.90 -10.14 -13.39
C ALA A 88 10.26 -10.04 -11.89
N ASP A 89 11.48 -9.65 -11.54
CA ASP A 89 11.87 -9.37 -10.16
C ASP A 89 11.52 -7.92 -9.80
N LEU A 90 10.36 -7.70 -9.18
CA LEU A 90 9.89 -6.40 -8.70
C LEU A 90 10.41 -6.07 -7.30
N HIS A 91 11.29 -6.89 -6.72
CA HIS A 91 11.78 -6.71 -5.37
C HIS A 91 13.26 -6.31 -5.31
N SER A 92 14.13 -6.98 -6.05
CA SER A 92 15.58 -6.78 -6.09
C SER A 92 16.21 -6.68 -4.68
N VAL A 93 16.05 -7.76 -3.90
CA VAL A 93 16.69 -7.99 -2.60
C VAL A 93 17.40 -9.34 -2.64
N LEU A 94 18.33 -9.61 -1.72
CA LEU A 94 19.17 -10.81 -1.72
C LEU A 94 18.44 -12.11 -2.08
N ARG A 95 17.23 -12.33 -1.53
CA ARG A 95 16.44 -13.56 -1.80
C ARG A 95 15.91 -13.61 -3.23
N SER A 96 15.38 -12.51 -3.74
CA SER A 96 14.89 -12.46 -5.13
C SER A 96 16.05 -12.38 -6.12
N GLU A 97 17.17 -11.76 -5.77
CA GLU A 97 18.39 -11.74 -6.57
C GLU A 97 18.98 -13.14 -6.73
N TYR A 98 18.95 -13.95 -5.66
CA TYR A 98 19.35 -15.35 -5.74
C TYR A 98 18.48 -16.15 -6.73
N LEU A 99 17.16 -16.03 -6.64
CA LEU A 99 16.25 -16.67 -7.60
C LEU A 99 16.49 -16.17 -9.03
N ARG A 100 16.63 -14.85 -9.20
CA ARG A 100 16.93 -14.22 -10.48
C ARG A 100 18.22 -14.75 -11.10
N MET A 101 19.30 -14.89 -10.32
CA MET A 101 20.56 -15.48 -10.75
C MET A 101 20.35 -16.92 -11.26
N ARG A 102 19.60 -17.73 -10.53
CA ARG A 102 19.29 -19.11 -10.93
C ARG A 102 18.52 -19.18 -12.24
N PHE A 103 17.53 -18.29 -12.44
CA PHE A 103 16.78 -18.20 -13.70
C PHE A 103 17.64 -17.69 -14.85
N ASN A 104 18.54 -16.72 -14.63
CA ASN A 104 19.50 -16.27 -15.65
C ASN A 104 20.41 -17.41 -16.12
N LEU A 105 20.94 -18.22 -15.21
CA LEU A 105 21.74 -19.41 -15.53
C LEU A 105 20.93 -20.44 -16.33
N GLY A 106 19.62 -20.54 -16.08
CA GLY A 106 18.67 -21.37 -16.85
C GLY A 106 18.23 -20.77 -18.17
N ARG A 107 18.80 -19.63 -18.62
CA ARG A 107 18.53 -18.91 -19.87
C ARG A 107 17.06 -18.45 -20.02
N TYR A 108 16.37 -18.14 -18.91
CA TYR A 108 15.07 -17.51 -18.93
C TYR A 108 15.20 -16.02 -19.30
N ARG A 109 14.15 -15.42 -19.89
CA ARG A 109 14.06 -13.97 -20.01
C ARG A 109 13.84 -13.37 -18.62
N VAL A 110 14.74 -12.51 -18.15
CA VAL A 110 14.67 -11.97 -16.77
C VAL A 110 14.85 -10.45 -16.80
N ALA A 111 13.97 -9.74 -16.12
CA ALA A 111 14.12 -8.32 -15.84
C ALA A 111 13.91 -8.02 -14.35
N HIS A 112 14.46 -6.91 -13.88
CA HIS A 112 14.33 -6.49 -12.49
C HIS A 112 14.14 -4.99 -12.34
N ILE A 113 13.56 -4.61 -11.20
CA ILE A 113 13.26 -3.22 -10.86
C ILE A 113 14.54 -2.38 -10.69
N ASN A 114 14.49 -1.15 -11.22
CA ASN A 114 15.44 -0.10 -10.87
C ASN A 114 14.87 0.70 -9.70
N LYS A 115 15.59 0.76 -8.58
CA LYS A 115 15.15 1.47 -7.35
C LYS A 115 15.53 2.97 -7.35
N HIS A 116 16.14 3.49 -8.39
CA HIS A 116 16.56 4.90 -8.53
C HIS A 116 17.30 5.45 -7.31
N ARG A 117 18.24 4.67 -6.74
CA ARG A 117 18.94 4.99 -5.48
C ARG A 117 19.66 6.34 -5.50
N LYS A 118 20.21 6.74 -6.66
CA LYS A 118 20.90 8.06 -6.80
C LYS A 118 19.91 9.21 -6.62
N GLY A 119 18.75 9.19 -7.30
CA GLY A 119 17.71 10.20 -7.18
C GLY A 119 17.15 10.25 -5.75
N ARG A 120 16.85 9.09 -5.15
CA ARG A 120 16.38 9.00 -3.75
C ARG A 120 17.40 9.56 -2.74
N ARG A 121 18.71 9.40 -2.96
CA ARG A 121 19.74 10.05 -2.14
C ARG A 121 19.70 11.56 -2.27
N ARG A 122 19.49 12.10 -3.49
CA ARG A 122 19.44 13.56 -3.72
C ARG A 122 18.28 14.21 -2.99
N ILE A 123 17.07 13.62 -3.02
CA ILE A 123 15.92 14.20 -2.32
C ILE A 123 16.03 14.13 -0.79
N THR A 124 16.85 13.22 -0.23
CA THR A 124 17.06 13.09 1.23
C THR A 124 18.42 13.60 1.69
N SER A 125 19.17 14.28 0.83
CA SER A 125 20.48 14.84 1.19
C SER A 125 20.32 15.94 2.23
N PRO A 126 21.12 15.97 3.30
CA PRO A 126 21.07 17.04 4.28
C PRO A 126 21.66 18.36 3.76
N THR A 127 22.64 18.31 2.85
CA THR A 127 23.41 19.49 2.40
C THR A 127 23.11 19.91 0.96
N HIS A 128 22.84 18.98 0.06
CA HIS A 128 22.62 19.22 -1.37
C HIS A 128 21.28 18.64 -1.82
N LYS A 129 20.24 18.94 -1.08
CA LYS A 129 18.89 18.45 -1.37
C LYS A 129 18.36 18.99 -2.69
N GLN A 130 17.88 18.08 -3.53
CA GLN A 130 17.18 18.40 -4.76
C GLN A 130 15.81 17.75 -4.70
N LEU A 131 14.79 18.53 -4.37
CA LEU A 131 13.43 18.04 -4.26
C LEU A 131 12.80 17.90 -5.66
N VAL A 132 13.10 16.80 -6.33
CA VAL A 132 12.61 16.47 -7.67
C VAL A 132 11.83 15.16 -7.61
N GLN A 133 10.66 15.13 -8.27
CA GLN A 133 9.82 13.94 -8.38
C GLN A 133 10.64 12.74 -8.90
N GLN A 134 10.63 11.66 -8.14
CA GLN A 134 11.23 10.40 -8.55
C GLN A 134 10.19 9.55 -9.30
N PRO A 135 10.63 8.63 -10.20
CA PRO A 135 9.72 7.67 -10.80
C PRO A 135 8.89 6.94 -9.75
N THR A 136 7.60 6.81 -10.00
CA THR A 136 6.70 6.12 -9.07
C THR A 136 6.99 4.63 -9.03
N SER A 137 6.54 3.95 -7.98
CA SER A 137 6.65 2.48 -7.92
C SER A 137 5.91 1.82 -9.08
N PHE A 138 4.79 2.39 -9.51
CA PHE A 138 4.02 1.91 -10.67
C PHE A 138 4.84 1.99 -11.95
N GLN A 139 5.49 3.14 -12.23
CA GLN A 139 6.37 3.30 -13.38
C GLN A 139 7.54 2.32 -13.34
N ASN A 140 8.15 2.14 -12.16
CA ASN A 140 9.24 1.19 -12.00
C ASN A 140 8.82 -0.27 -12.30
N TYR A 141 7.57 -0.65 -12.00
CA TYR A 141 7.03 -1.98 -12.32
C TYR A 141 6.71 -2.11 -13.81
N VAL A 142 6.09 -1.10 -14.42
CA VAL A 142 5.82 -1.04 -15.86
C VAL A 142 7.13 -1.19 -16.65
N ASP A 143 8.20 -0.51 -16.25
CA ASP A 143 9.52 -0.60 -16.90
C ASP A 143 10.09 -2.02 -16.89
N VAL A 144 9.80 -2.82 -15.85
CA VAL A 144 10.23 -4.23 -15.81
C VAL A 144 9.50 -5.06 -16.85
N PHE A 145 8.19 -4.88 -17.00
CA PHE A 145 7.41 -5.60 -18.00
C PHE A 145 7.77 -5.16 -19.41
N ALA A 146 8.00 -3.87 -19.65
CA ALA A 146 8.49 -3.38 -20.94
C ALA A 146 9.81 -4.01 -21.36
N LYS A 147 10.77 -4.19 -20.43
CA LYS A 147 12.04 -4.91 -20.66
C LYS A 147 11.86 -6.39 -21.00
N LEU A 148 10.76 -7.00 -20.58
CA LEU A 148 10.41 -8.37 -20.92
C LEU A 148 9.63 -8.49 -22.24
N GLY A 149 9.35 -7.35 -22.91
CA GLY A 149 8.60 -7.31 -24.17
C GLY A 149 7.08 -7.14 -23.97
N TYR A 150 6.65 -6.76 -22.78
CA TYR A 150 5.25 -6.51 -22.44
C TYR A 150 5.06 -5.06 -21.94
N PRO A 151 5.07 -4.05 -22.81
CA PRO A 151 4.76 -2.68 -22.40
C PRO A 151 3.32 -2.61 -21.87
N VAL A 152 3.13 -1.95 -20.73
CA VAL A 152 1.84 -1.86 -20.02
C VAL A 152 1.42 -0.40 -19.90
N GLU A 153 0.22 -0.08 -20.34
CA GLU A 153 -0.49 1.13 -19.98
C GLU A 153 -1.39 0.83 -18.78
N VAL A 154 -1.19 1.54 -17.67
CA VAL A 154 -1.91 1.20 -16.44
C VAL A 154 -3.33 1.77 -16.49
N GLN A 155 -4.30 0.88 -16.59
CA GLN A 155 -5.74 1.15 -16.60
C GLN A 155 -6.38 0.35 -15.46
N PHE A 156 -6.49 0.98 -14.29
CA PHE A 156 -7.02 0.35 -13.08
C PHE A 156 -7.85 1.35 -12.29
N LYS A 157 -9.02 0.96 -11.87
CA LYS A 157 -9.91 1.78 -11.03
C LYS A 157 -10.03 1.21 -9.61
N SER A 158 -10.36 -0.06 -9.49
CA SER A 158 -10.57 -0.75 -8.21
C SER A 158 -10.36 -2.25 -8.38
N ILE A 159 -10.01 -2.94 -7.28
CA ILE A 159 -10.01 -4.41 -7.19
C ILE A 159 -11.44 -4.97 -7.09
N PHE A 160 -12.42 -4.15 -6.76
CA PHE A 160 -13.83 -4.51 -6.72
C PHE A 160 -14.58 -3.95 -7.92
N PRO A 161 -15.68 -4.57 -8.33
CA PRO A 161 -16.59 -4.02 -9.33
C PRO A 161 -17.20 -2.69 -8.86
N GLU A 162 -17.92 -2.04 -9.73
CA GLU A 162 -18.69 -0.84 -9.38
C GLU A 162 -19.69 -1.16 -8.25
N GLY A 163 -19.74 -0.28 -7.24
CA GLY A 163 -20.51 -0.53 -6.01
C GLY A 163 -19.68 -1.08 -4.84
N GLY A 164 -18.42 -1.49 -5.08
CA GLY A 164 -17.51 -1.96 -4.03
C GLY A 164 -17.63 -3.46 -3.72
N GLY A 165 -16.99 -3.88 -2.62
CA GLY A 165 -17.04 -5.26 -2.15
C GLY A 165 -18.38 -5.60 -1.46
N ASN A 166 -18.66 -6.89 -1.33
CA ASN A 166 -19.92 -7.35 -0.74
C ASN A 166 -19.92 -7.17 0.79
N LEU A 167 -20.67 -6.18 1.29
CA LEU A 167 -20.81 -5.89 2.72
C LEU A 167 -21.37 -7.06 3.54
N ASN A 168 -22.14 -7.98 2.95
CA ASN A 168 -22.65 -9.15 3.66
C ASN A 168 -21.55 -10.12 4.13
N MET A 169 -20.31 -9.96 3.64
CA MET A 169 -19.15 -10.71 4.10
C MET A 169 -18.52 -10.10 5.37
N LEU A 170 -19.02 -8.96 5.83
CA LEU A 170 -18.56 -8.30 7.05
C LEU A 170 -19.45 -8.67 8.26
N PRO A 171 -18.95 -8.49 9.50
CA PRO A 171 -19.76 -8.62 10.71
C PRO A 171 -21.01 -7.73 10.67
N LYS A 172 -22.04 -8.12 11.44
CA LYS A 172 -23.35 -7.42 11.47
C LYS A 172 -23.23 -5.92 11.72
N GLU A 173 -22.25 -5.50 12.50
CA GLU A 173 -21.97 -4.11 12.84
C GLU A 173 -21.52 -3.26 11.63
N LEU A 174 -21.03 -3.92 10.57
CA LEU A 174 -20.42 -3.31 9.39
C LEU A 174 -21.06 -3.76 8.06
N CYS A 175 -22.10 -4.61 8.11
CA CYS A 175 -22.70 -5.17 6.89
C CYS A 175 -23.68 -4.22 6.18
N VAL A 176 -24.02 -3.08 6.78
CA VAL A 176 -24.93 -2.09 6.21
C VAL A 176 -24.41 -0.68 6.45
N LYS A 177 -24.24 0.08 5.38
CA LYS A 177 -24.00 1.54 5.42
C LYS A 177 -25.31 2.25 5.10
N LYS A 178 -25.78 3.08 6.04
CA LYS A 178 -26.99 3.88 5.81
C LYS A 178 -26.67 5.06 4.90
N SER A 179 -27.62 5.50 4.09
CA SER A 179 -27.41 6.56 3.09
C SER A 179 -27.01 7.92 3.68
N PHE A 180 -27.33 8.16 4.95
CA PHE A 180 -27.01 9.39 5.66
C PHE A 180 -25.74 9.28 6.53
N GLU A 181 -25.09 8.11 6.58
CA GLU A 181 -23.86 7.90 7.34
C GLU A 181 -22.63 8.19 6.49
N GLN A 182 -21.69 8.93 7.04
CA GLN A 182 -20.32 9.03 6.50
C GLN A 182 -19.46 7.97 7.18
N TRP A 183 -18.76 7.17 6.39
CA TRP A 183 -17.78 6.21 6.88
C TRP A 183 -16.38 6.74 6.65
N ILE A 184 -15.72 7.20 7.71
CA ILE A 184 -14.40 7.79 7.68
C ILE A 184 -13.41 6.77 8.24
N GLY A 185 -12.51 6.27 7.39
CA GLY A 185 -11.42 5.40 7.80
C GLY A 185 -10.28 6.19 8.41
N VAL A 186 -9.68 5.71 9.50
CA VAL A 186 -8.52 6.33 10.13
C VAL A 186 -7.45 5.28 10.43
N ALA A 187 -6.27 5.43 9.84
CA ALA A 187 -5.09 4.60 10.08
C ALA A 187 -3.91 5.48 10.54
N PRO A 188 -3.86 5.84 11.84
CA PRO A 188 -2.97 6.88 12.36
C PRO A 188 -1.53 6.42 12.58
N PHE A 189 -1.26 5.11 12.49
CA PHE A 189 0.05 4.55 12.78
C PHE A 189 0.79 4.10 11.53
N ALA A 190 2.11 4.12 11.61
CA ALA A 190 3.02 3.59 10.61
C ALA A 190 4.18 2.84 11.26
N ALA A 191 4.96 2.10 10.49
CA ALA A 191 6.07 1.30 11.00
C ALA A 191 7.20 2.12 11.65
N HIS A 192 7.23 3.44 11.45
CA HIS A 192 8.31 4.32 11.92
C HIS A 192 7.74 5.63 12.47
N GLU A 193 8.32 6.12 13.56
CA GLU A 193 7.91 7.35 14.25
C GLU A 193 7.88 8.57 13.30
N GLY A 194 8.88 8.71 12.43
CA GLY A 194 8.93 9.81 11.44
C GLY A 194 7.79 9.81 10.41
N LYS A 195 6.91 8.82 10.47
CA LYS A 195 5.71 8.69 9.63
C LYS A 195 4.42 8.60 10.43
N THR A 196 4.48 8.66 11.75
CA THR A 196 3.32 8.53 12.64
C THR A 196 2.90 9.90 13.14
N TYR A 197 1.68 10.29 12.82
CA TYR A 197 1.09 11.51 13.37
C TYR A 197 0.78 11.32 14.84
N PRO A 198 1.03 12.33 15.72
CA PRO A 198 0.82 12.17 17.16
C PRO A 198 -0.61 11.70 17.49
N PRO A 199 -0.81 10.60 18.22
CA PRO A 199 -2.15 10.07 18.50
C PRO A 199 -3.08 11.08 19.15
N ARG A 200 -2.56 11.95 20.03
CA ARG A 200 -3.33 13.04 20.66
C ARG A 200 -3.88 14.02 19.60
N LEU A 201 -3.08 14.37 18.61
CA LEU A 201 -3.52 15.28 17.54
C LEU A 201 -4.48 14.57 16.59
N MET A 202 -4.30 13.28 16.31
CA MET A 202 -5.25 12.49 15.55
C MET A 202 -6.59 12.37 16.26
N HIS A 203 -6.61 12.25 17.59
CA HIS A 203 -7.84 12.27 18.36
C HIS A 203 -8.59 13.60 18.20
N GLN A 204 -7.87 14.75 18.19
CA GLN A 204 -8.48 16.04 17.89
C GLN A 204 -9.08 16.12 16.48
N VAL A 205 -8.42 15.50 15.48
CA VAL A 205 -9.00 15.36 14.13
C VAL A 205 -10.33 14.60 14.18
N ILE A 206 -10.36 13.48 14.91
CA ILE A 206 -11.58 12.66 15.07
C ILE A 206 -12.69 13.45 15.73
N GLU A 207 -12.40 14.16 16.84
CA GLU A 207 -13.40 14.99 17.54
C GLU A 207 -14.00 16.06 16.61
N GLN A 208 -13.16 16.83 15.91
CA GLN A 208 -13.62 17.86 14.96
C GLN A 208 -14.46 17.27 13.81
N LEU A 209 -14.11 16.09 13.32
CA LEU A 209 -14.90 15.41 12.27
C LEU A 209 -16.25 14.94 12.80
N MET A 210 -16.32 14.46 14.04
CA MET A 210 -17.58 14.04 14.67
C MET A 210 -18.49 15.22 15.00
N GLU A 211 -17.93 16.37 15.37
CA GLU A 211 -18.69 17.62 15.52
C GLU A 211 -19.31 18.08 14.20
N LYS A 212 -18.53 18.00 13.11
CA LYS A 212 -18.99 18.40 11.78
C LYS A 212 -19.96 17.39 11.16
N TYR A 213 -19.75 16.12 11.38
CA TYR A 213 -20.56 15.00 10.87
C TYR A 213 -21.08 14.14 12.02
N PRO A 214 -22.15 14.57 12.74
CA PRO A 214 -22.65 13.86 13.92
C PRO A 214 -23.14 12.42 13.68
N LYS A 215 -23.37 12.07 12.41
CA LYS A 215 -23.78 10.71 11.98
C LYS A 215 -22.63 9.91 11.38
N ALA A 216 -21.41 10.44 11.40
CA ALA A 216 -20.26 9.72 10.90
C ALA A 216 -19.89 8.54 11.78
N ARG A 217 -19.40 7.48 11.16
CA ARG A 217 -18.70 6.38 11.82
C ARG A 217 -17.20 6.50 11.55
N ILE A 218 -16.42 6.50 12.59
CA ILE A 218 -14.97 6.52 12.53
C ILE A 218 -14.45 5.10 12.62
N LEU A 219 -13.91 4.59 11.52
CA LEU A 219 -13.47 3.20 11.37
C LEU A 219 -11.95 3.16 11.51
N LEU A 220 -11.46 2.62 12.66
CA LEU A 220 -10.06 2.65 13.06
C LEU A 220 -9.32 1.42 12.52
N PHE A 221 -8.39 1.63 11.58
CA PHE A 221 -7.61 0.59 10.92
C PHE A 221 -6.20 0.48 11.51
N GLY A 222 -5.84 -0.71 11.90
CA GLY A 222 -4.53 -1.07 12.44
C GLY A 222 -4.62 -2.26 13.38
N ARG A 223 -3.48 -2.86 13.68
CA ARG A 223 -3.36 -4.00 14.62
C ARG A 223 -2.00 -3.95 15.28
N GLY A 224 -1.98 -4.09 16.56
CA GLY A 224 -0.76 -4.15 17.36
C GLY A 224 -0.94 -3.52 18.73
N PRO A 225 0.03 -3.68 19.64
CA PRO A 225 -0.11 -3.21 21.03
C PRO A 225 -0.37 -1.70 21.16
N GLN A 226 0.19 -0.90 20.25
CA GLN A 226 -0.01 0.54 20.27
C GLN A 226 -1.42 0.90 19.77
N GLU A 227 -1.87 0.31 18.66
CA GLU A 227 -3.21 0.45 18.14
C GLU A 227 -4.25 -0.03 19.17
N ASP A 228 -4.02 -1.20 19.79
CA ASP A 228 -4.92 -1.77 20.79
C ASP A 228 -5.15 -0.81 21.96
N GLN A 229 -4.10 -0.15 22.43
CA GLN A 229 -4.19 0.82 23.53
C GLN A 229 -5.06 2.02 23.13
N TYR A 230 -4.68 2.75 22.07
CA TYR A 230 -5.36 3.98 21.69
C TYR A 230 -6.76 3.74 21.14
N PHE A 231 -6.96 2.71 20.33
CA PHE A 231 -8.26 2.47 19.71
C PHE A 231 -9.29 1.97 20.71
N THR A 232 -8.89 1.22 21.72
CA THR A 232 -9.77 0.83 22.83
C THR A 232 -10.25 2.05 23.58
N GLU A 233 -9.32 2.93 23.97
CA GLU A 233 -9.62 4.19 24.66
C GLU A 233 -10.58 5.07 23.84
N TRP A 234 -10.31 5.27 22.55
CA TRP A 234 -11.14 6.12 21.70
C TRP A 234 -12.56 5.54 21.48
N CYS A 235 -12.68 4.22 21.38
CA CYS A 235 -13.99 3.55 21.27
C CYS A 235 -14.79 3.62 22.58
N GLU A 236 -14.15 3.58 23.73
CA GLU A 236 -14.79 3.77 25.04
C GLU A 236 -15.31 5.20 25.21
N GLN A 237 -14.57 6.19 24.74
CA GLN A 237 -14.95 7.60 24.81
C GLN A 237 -16.05 7.98 23.81
N ARG A 238 -16.14 7.31 22.65
CA ARG A 238 -17.02 7.67 21.54
C ARG A 238 -17.62 6.44 20.87
N ALA A 239 -18.92 6.27 21.00
CA ALA A 239 -19.67 5.15 20.40
C ALA A 239 -19.62 5.14 18.85
N ALA A 240 -19.31 6.28 18.21
CA ALA A 240 -19.13 6.37 16.75
C ALA A 240 -17.81 5.80 16.26
N CYS A 241 -16.82 5.61 17.14
CA CYS A 241 -15.56 4.96 16.83
C CYS A 241 -15.70 3.43 16.85
N VAL A 242 -15.16 2.78 15.83
CA VAL A 242 -15.19 1.32 15.69
C VAL A 242 -13.79 0.81 15.41
N TYR A 243 -13.25 0.01 16.31
CA TYR A 243 -11.96 -0.65 16.11
C TYR A 243 -12.13 -1.85 15.18
N VAL A 244 -11.93 -1.63 13.86
CA VAL A 244 -12.16 -2.67 12.84
C VAL A 244 -11.18 -3.84 12.95
N GLY A 245 -9.96 -3.61 13.48
CA GLY A 245 -8.97 -4.65 13.68
C GLY A 245 -9.39 -5.76 14.66
N LYS A 246 -10.35 -5.49 15.58
CA LYS A 246 -10.95 -6.48 16.48
C LYS A 246 -12.15 -7.21 15.88
N LEU A 247 -12.80 -6.61 14.87
CA LEU A 247 -14.00 -7.15 14.25
C LEU A 247 -13.69 -7.95 12.98
N LEU A 248 -12.72 -7.52 12.21
CA LEU A 248 -12.39 -8.14 10.93
C LEU A 248 -11.32 -9.21 11.09
N GLU A 249 -11.52 -10.36 10.47
CA GLU A 249 -10.65 -11.53 10.58
C GLU A 249 -9.60 -11.61 9.47
N SER A 250 -9.82 -10.88 8.37
CA SER A 250 -8.97 -10.98 7.18
C SER A 250 -8.75 -9.64 6.48
N MET A 251 -7.63 -9.55 5.76
CA MET A 251 -7.34 -8.41 4.89
C MET A 251 -8.40 -8.24 3.78
N HIS A 252 -9.02 -9.34 3.32
CA HIS A 252 -10.10 -9.27 2.32
C HIS A 252 -11.29 -8.49 2.87
N GLN A 253 -11.68 -8.75 4.13
CA GLN A 253 -12.74 -7.97 4.81
C GLN A 253 -12.33 -6.50 5.00
N GLU A 254 -11.05 -6.22 5.32
CA GLU A 254 -10.57 -4.83 5.40
C GLU A 254 -10.69 -4.11 4.04
N LEU A 255 -10.34 -4.77 2.93
CA LEU A 255 -10.49 -4.22 1.59
C LEU A 255 -11.97 -3.99 1.22
N ILE A 256 -12.87 -4.94 1.55
CA ILE A 256 -14.31 -4.76 1.38
C ILE A 256 -14.76 -3.50 2.13
N LEU A 257 -14.42 -3.38 3.42
CA LEU A 257 -14.78 -2.22 4.21
C LEU A 257 -14.22 -0.92 3.64
N MET A 258 -12.94 -0.93 3.23
CA MET A 258 -12.30 0.24 2.60
C MET A 258 -13.04 0.70 1.34
N SER A 259 -13.59 -0.21 0.54
CA SER A 259 -14.32 0.15 -0.69
C SER A 259 -15.62 0.93 -0.45
N HIS A 260 -16.10 0.95 0.78
CA HIS A 260 -17.32 1.68 1.19
C HIS A 260 -17.03 2.94 2.02
N LEU A 261 -15.75 3.26 2.26
CA LEU A 261 -15.39 4.51 2.92
C LEU A 261 -15.67 5.72 2.03
N ASP A 262 -16.09 6.81 2.64
CA ASP A 262 -16.18 8.10 1.95
C ASP A 262 -14.79 8.74 1.81
N VAL A 263 -13.94 8.51 2.80
CA VAL A 263 -12.54 8.95 2.80
C VAL A 263 -11.72 8.11 3.78
N MET A 264 -10.43 7.94 3.49
CA MET A 264 -9.45 7.33 4.38
C MET A 264 -8.41 8.36 4.81
N ILE A 265 -8.22 8.55 6.11
CA ILE A 265 -7.07 9.27 6.67
C ILE A 265 -5.98 8.24 6.96
N SER A 266 -4.84 8.37 6.32
CA SER A 266 -3.74 7.42 6.51
C SER A 266 -2.39 8.11 6.54
N MET A 267 -1.48 7.55 7.27
CA MET A 267 -0.06 7.87 7.13
C MET A 267 0.48 7.37 5.78
N ASP A 268 1.69 7.77 5.41
CA ASP A 268 2.49 7.07 4.37
C ASP A 268 2.76 5.63 4.82
N SER A 269 1.74 4.77 4.68
CA SER A 269 1.70 3.39 5.19
C SER A 269 0.97 2.46 4.21
N SER A 270 0.90 1.16 4.55
CA SER A 270 0.17 0.17 3.73
C SER A 270 -1.32 0.49 3.58
N ASN A 271 -1.95 1.10 4.59
CA ASN A 271 -3.37 1.43 4.55
C ASN A 271 -3.70 2.47 3.46
N MET A 272 -2.81 3.45 3.22
CA MET A 272 -2.94 4.37 2.09
C MET A 272 -3.01 3.62 0.75
N HIS A 273 -2.14 2.64 0.56
CA HIS A 273 -2.12 1.86 -0.67
C HIS A 273 -3.34 0.94 -0.79
N MET A 274 -3.75 0.28 0.31
CA MET A 274 -4.92 -0.59 0.32
C MET A 274 -6.21 0.18 0.01
N ALA A 275 -6.43 1.34 0.64
CA ALA A 275 -7.56 2.20 0.33
C ALA A 275 -7.53 2.69 -1.13
N SER A 276 -6.34 2.99 -1.67
CA SER A 276 -6.19 3.35 -3.08
C SER A 276 -6.59 2.23 -4.04
N LEU A 277 -6.39 0.96 -3.67
CA LEU A 277 -6.82 -0.18 -4.49
C LEU A 277 -8.33 -0.33 -4.57
N THR A 278 -9.07 0.24 -3.64
CA THR A 278 -10.53 0.19 -3.59
C THR A 278 -11.19 1.46 -4.16
N ASN A 279 -10.41 2.33 -4.81
CA ASN A 279 -10.83 3.64 -5.31
C ASN A 279 -11.36 4.59 -4.23
N THR A 280 -10.95 4.38 -2.99
CA THR A 280 -11.29 5.25 -1.86
C THR A 280 -10.37 6.47 -1.86
N PRO A 281 -10.89 7.70 -1.78
CA PRO A 281 -10.07 8.88 -1.62
C PRO A 281 -9.26 8.82 -0.32
N VAL A 282 -8.00 9.24 -0.38
CA VAL A 282 -7.11 9.22 0.78
C VAL A 282 -6.59 10.62 1.09
N VAL A 283 -6.78 11.06 2.34
CA VAL A 283 -6.00 12.13 2.95
C VAL A 283 -4.77 11.51 3.57
N SER A 284 -3.61 11.70 2.93
CA SER A 284 -2.36 11.09 3.36
C SER A 284 -1.46 12.07 4.10
N VAL A 285 -0.93 11.66 5.26
CA VAL A 285 -0.09 12.50 6.12
C VAL A 285 1.38 12.11 5.99
N TRP A 286 2.23 13.10 5.70
CA TRP A 286 3.64 12.91 5.36
C TRP A 286 4.57 13.70 6.28
N GLY A 287 5.45 13.00 6.99
CA GLY A 287 6.45 13.61 7.88
C GLY A 287 7.87 13.55 7.33
N ALA A 288 8.69 12.61 7.82
CA ALA A 288 10.08 12.43 7.40
C ALA A 288 10.25 11.97 5.94
N THR A 289 9.18 11.49 5.32
CA THR A 289 9.08 11.10 3.92
C THR A 289 8.42 12.20 3.07
N HIS A 290 8.30 11.99 1.75
CA HIS A 290 7.70 12.93 0.82
C HIS A 290 7.06 12.20 -0.36
N PRO A 291 5.92 12.67 -0.89
CA PRO A 291 5.30 12.12 -2.11
C PRO A 291 6.27 11.97 -3.28
N TYR A 292 7.20 12.91 -3.44
CA TYR A 292 8.23 12.89 -4.50
C TYR A 292 9.20 11.71 -4.43
N ALA A 293 9.19 10.91 -3.36
CA ALA A 293 9.88 9.61 -3.34
C ALA A 293 9.24 8.55 -4.26
N GLY A 294 8.04 8.84 -4.82
CA GLY A 294 7.33 7.99 -5.75
C GLY A 294 6.44 6.94 -5.08
N PHE A 295 5.95 7.22 -3.85
CA PHE A 295 5.14 6.29 -3.05
C PHE A 295 3.71 6.76 -2.79
N MET A 296 3.20 7.74 -3.53
CA MET A 296 1.77 8.07 -3.48
C MET A 296 0.91 6.83 -3.82
N GLY A 297 -0.27 6.75 -3.21
CA GLY A 297 -1.27 5.73 -3.56
C GLY A 297 -1.75 5.88 -5.01
N TRP A 298 -2.17 4.78 -5.61
CA TRP A 298 -2.68 4.79 -6.99
C TRP A 298 -3.90 5.71 -7.12
N GLY A 299 -3.90 6.57 -8.14
CA GLY A 299 -5.01 7.48 -8.43
C GLY A 299 -5.29 8.55 -7.37
N GLN A 300 -4.44 8.68 -6.34
CA GLN A 300 -4.64 9.67 -5.28
C GLN A 300 -4.16 11.06 -5.72
N ALA A 301 -4.97 12.07 -5.42
CA ALA A 301 -4.69 13.45 -5.74
C ALA A 301 -3.60 14.03 -4.81
N GLU A 302 -2.61 14.72 -5.39
CA GLU A 302 -1.50 15.32 -4.63
C GLU A 302 -1.98 16.39 -3.64
N GLU A 303 -3.05 17.12 -3.96
CA GLU A 303 -3.65 18.11 -3.06
C GLU A 303 -4.20 17.51 -1.76
N ASN A 304 -4.43 16.19 -1.70
CA ASN A 304 -4.87 15.50 -0.49
C ASN A 304 -3.70 15.02 0.38
N ALA A 305 -2.46 15.26 -0.05
CA ALA A 305 -1.28 15.02 0.77
C ALA A 305 -1.08 16.16 1.78
N VAL A 306 -1.18 15.83 3.07
CA VAL A 306 -0.96 16.76 4.18
C VAL A 306 0.49 16.71 4.61
N GLN A 307 1.16 17.83 4.55
CA GLN A 307 2.57 17.97 4.91
C GLN A 307 2.91 19.46 5.16
N ILE A 308 3.96 19.72 5.90
CA ILE A 308 4.46 21.09 6.11
C ILE A 308 5.86 21.26 5.47
N PRO A 309 6.19 22.44 4.97
CA PRO A 309 7.52 22.74 4.45
C PRO A 309 8.52 22.84 5.60
N LEU A 310 9.57 22.03 5.56
CA LEU A 310 10.75 22.09 6.45
C LEU A 310 11.98 21.72 5.64
N ASP A 311 13.09 22.46 5.80
CA ASP A 311 14.32 22.26 5.04
C ASP A 311 14.91 20.84 5.22
N CYS A 312 14.71 20.24 6.42
CA CYS A 312 15.15 18.88 6.68
C CYS A 312 14.34 17.81 5.93
N ARG A 313 13.14 18.13 5.39
CA ARG A 313 12.27 17.16 4.69
C ARG A 313 12.59 17.06 3.19
N PRO A 314 12.41 15.84 2.62
CA PRO A 314 12.44 14.56 3.32
C PRO A 314 13.83 14.25 3.85
N CYS A 315 13.93 13.67 5.04
CA CYS A 315 15.19 13.21 5.61
C CYS A 315 15.36 11.69 5.49
N SER A 316 14.29 10.98 5.14
CA SER A 316 14.28 9.53 4.95
C SER A 316 13.39 9.13 3.77
N ILE A 317 13.77 8.09 3.03
CA ILE A 317 12.92 7.52 1.96
C ILE A 317 11.80 6.65 2.53
N PHE A 318 12.05 5.94 3.63
CA PHE A 318 11.13 4.99 4.23
C PHE A 318 10.70 5.36 5.66
N GLY A 319 11.19 6.50 6.18
CA GLY A 319 10.87 6.95 7.54
C GLY A 319 11.68 6.30 8.66
N GLN A 320 12.57 5.34 8.37
CA GLN A 320 13.31 4.55 9.37
C GLN A 320 14.46 5.30 10.04
N LYS A 321 14.88 6.45 9.52
CA LYS A 321 15.95 7.25 10.14
C LYS A 321 15.39 8.02 11.33
N PRO A 322 16.14 8.11 12.45
CA PRO A 322 15.76 8.97 13.55
C PRO A 322 15.73 10.43 13.10
N CYS A 323 14.93 11.23 13.78
CA CYS A 323 14.85 12.66 13.51
C CYS A 323 16.14 13.34 13.91
N LEU A 324 16.83 14.01 12.96
CA LEU A 324 18.06 14.75 13.25
C LEU A 324 17.85 15.96 14.17
N ARG A 325 16.63 16.54 14.16
CA ARG A 325 16.24 17.62 15.06
C ARG A 325 15.80 17.11 16.45
N GLY A 326 15.46 15.81 16.57
CA GLY A 326 14.95 15.20 17.78
C GLY A 326 13.47 15.50 18.11
N ASP A 327 12.82 16.41 17.38
CA ASP A 327 11.49 16.94 17.70
C ASP A 327 10.34 16.42 16.83
N TYR A 328 10.64 15.76 15.71
CA TYR A 328 9.65 15.35 14.72
C TYR A 328 8.66 16.46 14.33
N ALA A 329 9.11 17.71 14.25
CA ALA A 329 8.29 18.88 13.91
C ALA A 329 7.49 18.68 12.62
N CYS A 330 8.02 17.91 11.66
CA CYS A 330 7.33 17.58 10.41
C CYS A 330 6.00 16.83 10.58
N MET A 331 5.78 16.21 11.74
CA MET A 331 4.51 15.58 12.13
C MET A 331 3.80 16.40 13.21
N ARG A 332 4.52 16.84 14.23
CA ARG A 332 3.94 17.52 15.40
C ARG A 332 3.37 18.90 15.11
N ASN A 333 3.87 19.58 14.09
CA ASN A 333 3.41 20.91 13.70
C ASN A 333 2.34 20.92 12.59
N ILE A 334 1.88 19.75 12.15
CA ILE A 334 0.68 19.67 11.31
C ILE A 334 -0.52 19.95 12.20
N ALA A 335 -1.28 21.01 11.90
CA ALA A 335 -2.49 21.34 12.63
C ALA A 335 -3.61 20.33 12.29
N PRO A 336 -4.37 19.83 13.28
CA PRO A 336 -5.51 18.95 13.05
C PRO A 336 -6.49 19.48 12.02
N GLU A 337 -6.76 20.78 12.04
CA GLU A 337 -7.66 21.49 11.13
C GLU A 337 -7.29 21.28 9.66
N THR A 338 -5.99 21.23 9.35
CA THR A 338 -5.51 20.97 7.98
C THR A 338 -5.96 19.61 7.45
N ILE A 339 -5.99 18.58 8.31
CA ILE A 339 -6.46 17.23 7.94
C ILE A 339 -7.98 17.27 7.80
N VAL A 340 -8.68 17.89 8.75
CA VAL A 340 -10.15 18.02 8.74
C VAL A 340 -10.64 18.74 7.48
N GLU A 341 -10.03 19.88 7.11
CA GLU A 341 -10.37 20.62 5.89
C GLU A 341 -10.26 19.75 4.62
N LYS A 342 -9.24 18.92 4.51
CA LYS A 342 -9.08 18.01 3.38
C LYS A 342 -10.18 16.93 3.35
N VAL A 343 -10.50 16.35 4.50
CA VAL A 343 -11.59 15.37 4.64
C VAL A 343 -12.93 15.99 4.25
N VAL A 344 -13.24 17.16 4.78
CA VAL A 344 -14.46 17.92 4.48
C VAL A 344 -14.58 18.21 2.98
N LYS A 345 -13.49 18.70 2.38
CA LYS A 345 -13.47 18.98 0.92
C LYS A 345 -13.76 17.74 0.07
N ILE A 346 -13.39 16.56 0.53
CA ILE A 346 -13.67 15.31 -0.17
C ILE A 346 -15.12 14.88 0.02
N ILE A 347 -15.62 14.91 1.26
CA ILE A 347 -16.99 14.47 1.59
C ILE A 347 -18.04 15.41 0.96
N ASP A 348 -17.85 16.73 1.07
CA ASP A 348 -18.81 17.73 0.58
C ASP A 348 -18.84 17.83 -0.96
N LYS A 349 -17.92 17.21 -1.68
CA LYS A 349 -17.92 17.11 -3.15
C LYS A 349 -18.68 15.90 -3.71
N ARG A 350 -19.05 14.94 -2.84
CA ARG A 350 -19.77 13.72 -3.21
C ARG A 350 -21.29 13.92 -3.10
#